data_fd1b3a2ae09f0079c7731620c89c82fd
#
_entry.id   fd1b3a2ae09f0079c7731620c89c82fd
#
_cell.length_a   1.000
_cell.length_b   1.000
_cell.length_c   1.000
_cell.angle_alpha   90.00
_cell.angle_beta   90.00
_cell.angle_gamma   90.00
#
_symmetry.space_group_name_H-M   'P 1'
#
loop_
_entity.id
_entity.type
_entity.pdbx_description
1 polymer ?
#
loop_
_entity_poly.entity_id
_entity_poly.type
_entity_poly.pdbx_seq_one_letter_code
_entity_poly.pdbx_strand_id
1 'polypeptide(L)'
;MLLLSVATNLFAQLPANYYNSIDNKRGKELKMALYNVVKPNTSDMCTYNELWSVYPKTDYVEGQKNAAGQYLVFDYYSSTKHYFPGDGSAPSGMNKEHVAPQGWWGGGTPKGPGTDLFQVLPSESGANSAKSNYPLGIVKSGTKDFGRCKTGKDAKGKDVFEPYNEYKGDFARIYFYDAVVYYNTAWQNSGQVICPFTKEVYPTINDPEFLQMLLEWNANDPVSEWEMTRQERVYKKQKNRNPFIDYPSLANYIWNENLTTNFLLAEEELHVITPVDPVDPVDPVDPIDPVDPIVVHGDTVFYEPFDDCSEGNSYNSSGSSKTWNGNDNIVSVSNAYQAGGAVKLGTGSKTGGVTTANIPFDGGTLIVKIWVKGWTTVEGTLGVSVDGQSKTATYSAKMNDDFEEVTLTFTNVPARPSIDIMTSSKRCFIDAILVLKEADETPTGIQPLHGQTDTKDGLYYDLTGRRVTAQPMRPGLYILNGRKVLLR
;
A
#
# COMPACT_ATOMS: atom_id res chain seq x y z
N MET A 1 -23.50 28.99 -30.37
CA MET A 1 -24.03 28.46 -29.13
C MET A 1 -23.41 27.07 -28.95
N LEU A 2 -22.22 27.01 -28.31
CA LEU A 2 -21.46 25.79 -28.09
C LEU A 2 -21.96 25.18 -26.79
N LEU A 3 -22.57 24.00 -26.87
CA LEU A 3 -22.90 23.21 -25.68
C LEU A 3 -21.59 22.63 -25.14
N LEU A 4 -21.06 23.21 -24.07
CA LEU A 4 -20.05 22.58 -23.22
C LEU A 4 -20.74 21.39 -22.52
N SER A 5 -20.40 20.16 -22.93
CA SER A 5 -20.72 18.98 -22.15
C SER A 5 -19.73 18.93 -20.97
N VAL A 6 -20.16 19.39 -19.81
CA VAL A 6 -19.46 19.15 -18.56
C VAL A 6 -19.53 17.64 -18.29
N ALA A 7 -18.43 16.95 -18.54
CA ALA A 7 -18.26 15.59 -18.04
C ALA A 7 -18.11 15.67 -16.51
N THR A 8 -19.21 15.63 -15.78
CA THR A 8 -19.15 15.38 -14.35
C THR A 8 -18.64 13.97 -14.14
N ASN A 9 -17.42 13.82 -13.68
CA ASN A 9 -16.93 12.56 -13.11
C ASN A 9 -17.78 12.28 -11.86
N LEU A 10 -18.88 11.56 -12.04
CA LEU A 10 -19.72 11.06 -10.96
C LEU A 10 -19.01 9.88 -10.32
N PHE A 11 -18.10 10.14 -9.40
CA PHE A 11 -17.79 9.15 -8.37
C PHE A 11 -19.06 8.98 -7.53
N ALA A 12 -19.46 7.73 -7.27
CA ALA A 12 -20.62 7.48 -6.44
C ALA A 12 -20.27 7.89 -5.01
N GLN A 13 -20.79 9.02 -4.57
CA GLN A 13 -20.61 9.48 -3.20
C GLN A 13 -21.16 8.42 -2.25
N LEU A 14 -20.37 8.05 -1.24
CA LEU A 14 -20.79 7.12 -0.20
C LEU A 14 -22.15 7.61 0.38
N PRO A 15 -23.20 6.77 0.44
CA PRO A 15 -24.46 7.21 1.01
C PRO A 15 -24.26 7.75 2.43
N ALA A 16 -24.93 8.86 2.73
CA ALA A 16 -24.90 9.39 4.09
C ALA A 16 -25.30 8.30 5.09
N ASN A 17 -24.55 8.18 6.18
CA ASN A 17 -24.78 7.19 7.23
C ASN A 17 -24.55 5.71 6.84
N TYR A 18 -23.87 5.43 5.72
CA TYR A 18 -23.62 4.04 5.27
C TYR A 18 -23.00 3.16 6.35
N TYR A 19 -22.06 3.68 7.11
CA TYR A 19 -21.35 2.96 8.18
C TYR A 19 -21.82 3.27 9.60
N ASN A 20 -22.87 4.05 9.84
CA ASN A 20 -23.27 4.44 11.20
C ASN A 20 -23.49 3.25 12.16
N SER A 21 -23.93 2.10 11.65
CA SER A 21 -24.23 0.94 12.49
C SER A 21 -22.98 0.21 13.00
N ILE A 22 -21.78 0.54 12.50
CA ILE A 22 -20.52 -0.07 12.97
C ILE A 22 -19.84 0.75 14.05
N ASP A 23 -20.29 1.98 14.27
CA ASP A 23 -19.71 2.87 15.27
C ASP A 23 -19.77 2.29 16.68
N ASN A 24 -18.72 2.59 17.45
CA ASN A 24 -18.55 2.17 18.85
C ASN A 24 -18.64 0.64 19.07
N LYS A 25 -18.09 -0.15 18.12
CA LYS A 25 -18.06 -1.61 18.16
C LYS A 25 -16.65 -2.17 17.98
N ARG A 26 -16.44 -3.44 18.38
CA ARG A 26 -15.19 -4.18 18.20
C ARG A 26 -15.43 -5.69 18.05
N GLY A 27 -14.41 -6.40 17.63
CA GLY A 27 -14.39 -7.86 17.57
C GLY A 27 -15.59 -8.44 16.83
N LYS A 28 -16.19 -9.46 17.40
CA LYS A 28 -17.36 -10.15 16.80
C LYS A 28 -18.53 -9.21 16.52
N GLU A 29 -18.80 -8.25 17.41
CA GLU A 29 -19.92 -7.32 17.25
C GLU A 29 -19.70 -6.39 16.05
N LEU A 30 -18.50 -5.83 15.91
CA LEU A 30 -18.10 -5.02 14.78
C LEU A 30 -18.19 -5.80 13.46
N LYS A 31 -17.63 -7.03 13.46
CA LYS A 31 -17.69 -7.93 12.30
C LYS A 31 -19.11 -8.19 11.82
N MET A 32 -20.04 -8.46 12.74
CA MET A 32 -21.44 -8.73 12.40
C MET A 32 -22.18 -7.46 11.96
N ALA A 33 -21.87 -6.31 12.53
CA ALA A 33 -22.40 -5.02 12.07
C ALA A 33 -21.93 -4.74 10.64
N LEU A 34 -20.64 -4.92 10.34
CA LEU A 34 -20.10 -4.80 8.98
C LEU A 34 -20.79 -5.75 8.01
N TYR A 35 -20.94 -7.03 8.33
CA TYR A 35 -21.67 -7.97 7.48
C TYR A 35 -23.04 -7.44 7.07
N ASN A 36 -23.81 -6.88 8.01
CA ASN A 36 -25.15 -6.36 7.73
C ASN A 36 -25.14 -5.14 6.78
N VAL A 37 -24.05 -4.35 6.81
CA VAL A 37 -23.86 -3.17 5.94
C VAL A 37 -23.39 -3.57 4.54
N VAL A 38 -22.38 -4.45 4.46
CA VAL A 38 -21.61 -4.64 3.22
C VAL A 38 -21.90 -5.94 2.47
N LYS A 39 -22.72 -6.85 3.02
CA LYS A 39 -23.08 -8.07 2.29
C LYS A 39 -23.75 -7.71 0.95
N PRO A 40 -23.32 -8.28 -0.18
CA PRO A 40 -23.93 -7.99 -1.46
C PRO A 40 -25.35 -8.57 -1.53
N ASN A 41 -26.22 -7.84 -2.22
CA ASN A 41 -27.51 -8.41 -2.61
C ASN A 41 -27.30 -9.27 -3.86
N THR A 42 -27.69 -10.53 -3.82
CA THR A 42 -27.52 -11.46 -4.96
C THR A 42 -28.27 -11.02 -6.23
N SER A 43 -29.29 -10.14 -6.12
CA SER A 43 -29.95 -9.54 -7.29
C SER A 43 -29.05 -8.56 -8.05
N ASP A 44 -28.12 -7.89 -7.34
CA ASP A 44 -27.22 -6.91 -7.92
C ASP A 44 -25.93 -7.55 -8.47
N MET A 45 -25.65 -8.79 -8.09
CA MET A 45 -24.50 -9.55 -8.57
C MET A 45 -24.73 -10.10 -9.97
N CYS A 46 -23.70 -10.07 -10.81
CA CYS A 46 -23.72 -10.73 -12.11
C CYS A 46 -23.60 -12.27 -11.96
N THR A 47 -23.91 -12.97 -13.01
CA THR A 47 -23.59 -14.40 -13.16
C THR A 47 -22.13 -14.57 -13.53
N TYR A 48 -21.58 -15.77 -13.33
CA TYR A 48 -20.19 -16.07 -13.70
C TYR A 48 -19.91 -15.82 -15.20
N ASN A 49 -20.88 -16.11 -16.08
CA ASN A 49 -20.72 -15.88 -17.51
C ASN A 49 -20.67 -14.39 -17.87
N GLU A 50 -21.37 -13.55 -17.13
CA GLU A 50 -21.43 -12.10 -17.37
C GLU A 50 -20.18 -11.35 -16.91
N LEU A 51 -19.29 -11.94 -16.11
CA LEU A 51 -18.10 -11.27 -15.57
C LEU A 51 -17.26 -10.60 -16.65
N TRP A 52 -17.01 -11.27 -17.80
CA TRP A 52 -16.25 -10.68 -18.90
C TRP A 52 -16.92 -9.48 -19.58
N SER A 53 -18.24 -9.32 -19.44
CA SER A 53 -18.94 -8.12 -19.88
C SER A 53 -18.92 -7.00 -18.82
N VAL A 54 -18.56 -7.32 -17.58
CA VAL A 54 -18.50 -6.39 -16.44
C VAL A 54 -17.09 -5.84 -16.25
N TYR A 55 -16.04 -6.67 -16.32
CA TYR A 55 -14.65 -6.27 -16.12
C TYR A 55 -14.19 -5.06 -16.96
N PRO A 56 -14.63 -4.86 -18.21
CA PRO A 56 -14.32 -3.64 -18.96
C PRO A 56 -14.85 -2.35 -18.32
N LYS A 57 -15.64 -2.45 -17.26
CA LYS A 57 -16.21 -1.31 -16.50
C LYS A 57 -15.65 -1.21 -15.09
N THR A 58 -14.98 -2.26 -14.60
CA THR A 58 -14.47 -2.33 -13.22
C THR A 58 -12.95 -2.49 -13.14
N ASP A 59 -12.36 -3.23 -14.07
CA ASP A 59 -10.98 -3.74 -14.02
C ASP A 59 -10.11 -3.28 -15.21
N TYR A 60 -10.35 -2.08 -15.72
CA TYR A 60 -9.54 -1.48 -16.79
C TYR A 60 -8.59 -0.42 -16.24
N VAL A 61 -7.41 -0.32 -16.85
CA VAL A 61 -6.46 0.76 -16.55
C VAL A 61 -6.88 2.02 -17.30
N GLU A 62 -7.15 3.09 -16.55
CA GLU A 62 -7.60 4.36 -17.13
C GLU A 62 -6.49 4.97 -17.99
N GLY A 63 -6.89 5.60 -19.11
CA GLY A 63 -5.94 6.19 -20.06
C GLY A 63 -5.15 5.19 -20.92
N GLN A 64 -5.04 3.92 -20.54
CA GLN A 64 -4.27 2.94 -21.30
C GLN A 64 -5.10 2.15 -22.32
N LYS A 65 -4.86 2.40 -23.60
CA LYS A 65 -5.53 1.74 -24.74
C LYS A 65 -4.50 1.28 -25.78
N ASN A 66 -4.82 0.17 -26.44
CA ASN A 66 -4.07 -0.23 -27.64
C ASN A 66 -4.50 0.58 -28.88
N ALA A 67 -3.84 0.34 -30.01
CA ALA A 67 -4.15 0.98 -31.29
C ALA A 67 -5.58 0.77 -31.79
N ALA A 68 -6.28 -0.27 -31.31
CA ALA A 68 -7.69 -0.54 -31.61
C ALA A 68 -8.64 0.17 -30.64
N GLY A 69 -8.15 1.00 -29.73
CA GLY A 69 -8.94 1.72 -28.73
C GLY A 69 -9.45 0.84 -27.56
N GLN A 70 -8.94 -0.37 -27.42
CA GLN A 70 -9.31 -1.32 -26.38
C GLN A 70 -8.55 -1.02 -25.11
N TYR A 71 -9.22 -0.98 -23.96
CA TYR A 71 -8.60 -0.72 -22.67
C TYR A 71 -7.73 -1.88 -22.19
N LEU A 72 -6.59 -1.54 -21.57
CA LEU A 72 -5.73 -2.49 -20.86
C LEU A 72 -6.49 -3.09 -19.66
N VAL A 73 -6.40 -4.41 -19.50
CA VAL A 73 -6.90 -5.11 -18.31
C VAL A 73 -5.94 -4.86 -17.15
N PHE A 74 -6.45 -4.51 -15.98
CA PHE A 74 -5.66 -4.55 -14.77
C PHE A 74 -5.62 -6.00 -14.26
N ASP A 75 -4.43 -6.58 -14.21
CA ASP A 75 -4.19 -7.96 -13.77
C ASP A 75 -3.27 -7.97 -12.56
N TYR A 76 -3.78 -8.35 -11.38
CA TYR A 76 -3.00 -8.48 -10.14
C TYR A 76 -1.96 -9.62 -10.17
N TYR A 77 -2.02 -10.50 -11.16
CA TYR A 77 -1.26 -11.75 -11.18
C TYR A 77 -0.08 -11.74 -12.15
N SER A 78 -0.18 -10.97 -13.24
CA SER A 78 0.84 -10.97 -14.28
C SER A 78 1.12 -9.58 -14.84
N SER A 79 2.38 -9.32 -15.18
CA SER A 79 2.79 -8.13 -15.92
C SER A 79 2.50 -8.21 -17.42
N THR A 80 2.00 -9.35 -17.92
CA THR A 80 1.63 -9.52 -19.33
C THR A 80 0.43 -8.64 -19.67
N LYS A 81 0.57 -7.80 -20.69
CA LYS A 81 -0.49 -6.87 -21.10
C LYS A 81 -1.57 -7.58 -21.92
N HIS A 82 -2.81 -7.54 -21.44
CA HIS A 82 -4.02 -8.00 -22.12
C HIS A 82 -5.01 -6.86 -22.29
N TYR A 83 -5.78 -6.86 -23.38
CA TYR A 83 -6.74 -5.80 -23.68
C TYR A 83 -8.13 -6.39 -23.86
N PHE A 84 -9.15 -5.69 -23.34
CA PHE A 84 -10.54 -6.11 -23.48
C PHE A 84 -10.98 -6.07 -24.96
N PRO A 85 -11.52 -7.18 -25.52
CA PRO A 85 -11.93 -7.21 -26.93
C PRO A 85 -13.04 -6.23 -27.29
N GLY A 86 -13.86 -5.80 -26.30
CA GLY A 86 -14.97 -4.86 -26.49
C GLY A 86 -16.32 -5.52 -26.81
N ASP A 87 -16.35 -6.81 -27.07
CA ASP A 87 -17.56 -7.61 -27.34
C ASP A 87 -18.07 -8.41 -26.13
N GLY A 88 -17.44 -8.22 -24.96
CA GLY A 88 -17.78 -8.95 -23.74
C GLY A 88 -17.19 -10.35 -23.63
N SER A 89 -16.36 -10.75 -24.59
CA SER A 89 -15.60 -12.00 -24.51
C SER A 89 -14.33 -11.85 -23.66
N ALA A 90 -13.75 -12.99 -23.25
CA ALA A 90 -12.47 -13.01 -22.56
C ALA A 90 -11.34 -12.56 -23.48
N PRO A 91 -10.38 -11.74 -22.99
CA PRO A 91 -9.12 -11.56 -23.68
C PRO A 91 -8.40 -12.92 -23.83
N SER A 92 -7.72 -13.10 -24.96
CA SER A 92 -6.94 -14.35 -25.18
C SER A 92 -5.89 -14.49 -24.08
N GLY A 93 -5.77 -15.69 -23.51
CA GLY A 93 -4.80 -15.98 -22.45
C GLY A 93 -5.24 -15.55 -21.03
N MET A 94 -6.49 -15.10 -20.86
CA MET A 94 -7.00 -14.72 -19.55
C MET A 94 -8.09 -15.66 -19.02
N ASN A 95 -8.18 -15.74 -17.71
CA ASN A 95 -9.19 -16.43 -16.92
C ASN A 95 -9.84 -15.52 -15.88
N LYS A 96 -10.86 -16.05 -15.21
CA LYS A 96 -11.47 -15.47 -14.02
C LYS A 96 -10.88 -16.19 -12.81
N GLU A 97 -10.20 -15.46 -11.95
CA GLU A 97 -9.54 -16.02 -10.79
C GLU A 97 -10.30 -15.72 -9.50
N HIS A 98 -10.51 -16.76 -8.69
CA HIS A 98 -11.08 -16.62 -7.35
C HIS A 98 -9.95 -16.44 -6.34
N VAL A 99 -9.89 -15.28 -5.70
CA VAL A 99 -8.83 -14.94 -4.74
C VAL A 99 -8.85 -15.95 -3.58
N ALA A 100 -9.99 -16.16 -2.91
CA ALA A 100 -10.24 -17.36 -2.13
C ALA A 100 -10.66 -18.47 -3.10
N PRO A 101 -9.89 -19.56 -3.25
CA PRO A 101 -10.11 -20.58 -4.27
C PRO A 101 -11.46 -21.29 -4.20
N GLN A 102 -12.04 -21.58 -5.35
CA GLN A 102 -13.32 -22.33 -5.44
C GLN A 102 -13.31 -23.67 -4.69
N GLY A 103 -12.17 -24.34 -4.66
CA GLY A 103 -12.02 -25.62 -3.96
C GLY A 103 -12.32 -25.50 -2.45
N TRP A 104 -12.23 -24.30 -1.87
CA TRP A 104 -12.46 -24.09 -0.45
C TRP A 104 -13.94 -24.03 -0.05
N TRP A 105 -14.86 -23.95 -0.99
CA TRP A 105 -16.30 -24.07 -0.75
C TRP A 105 -16.97 -25.21 -1.54
N GLY A 106 -16.18 -26.16 -2.05
CA GLY A 106 -16.68 -27.32 -2.78
C GLY A 106 -16.89 -27.10 -4.27
N GLY A 107 -16.42 -25.97 -4.81
CA GLY A 107 -16.51 -25.66 -6.24
C GLY A 107 -17.80 -24.96 -6.66
N GLY A 108 -17.93 -24.78 -7.98
CA GLY A 108 -19.06 -24.07 -8.58
C GLY A 108 -18.94 -22.55 -8.53
N THR A 109 -19.85 -21.89 -9.21
CA THR A 109 -19.88 -20.43 -9.36
C THR A 109 -21.24 -19.83 -9.00
N PRO A 110 -21.78 -20.12 -7.81
CA PRO A 110 -23.03 -19.51 -7.37
C PRO A 110 -22.85 -17.99 -7.21
N LYS A 111 -23.92 -17.23 -7.33
CA LYS A 111 -23.93 -15.82 -6.90
C LYS A 111 -23.57 -15.76 -5.42
N GLY A 112 -22.62 -14.94 -5.09
CA GLY A 112 -21.90 -14.93 -3.82
C GLY A 112 -20.40 -15.09 -4.08
N PRO A 113 -19.67 -15.95 -3.35
CA PRO A 113 -18.22 -16.06 -3.50
C PRO A 113 -17.78 -16.48 -4.92
N GLY A 114 -18.66 -17.08 -5.71
CA GLY A 114 -18.39 -17.48 -7.09
C GLY A 114 -18.46 -16.36 -8.13
N THR A 115 -19.02 -15.18 -7.79
CA THR A 115 -19.23 -14.09 -8.76
C THR A 115 -19.05 -12.69 -8.18
N ASP A 116 -18.66 -12.58 -6.92
CA ASP A 116 -18.39 -11.30 -6.27
C ASP A 116 -17.20 -10.59 -6.90
N LEU A 117 -17.42 -9.35 -7.35
CA LEU A 117 -16.39 -8.55 -8.01
C LEU A 117 -15.22 -8.17 -7.10
N PHE A 118 -15.36 -8.22 -5.76
CA PHE A 118 -14.22 -8.07 -4.86
C PHE A 118 -13.37 -9.33 -4.74
N GLN A 119 -13.95 -10.50 -5.02
CA GLN A 119 -13.36 -11.81 -4.83
C GLN A 119 -12.96 -12.49 -6.16
N VAL A 120 -13.62 -12.17 -7.28
CA VAL A 120 -13.36 -12.79 -8.61
C VAL A 120 -12.77 -11.75 -9.55
N LEU A 121 -11.50 -11.94 -9.92
CA LEU A 121 -10.69 -10.99 -10.67
C LEU A 121 -10.31 -11.51 -12.06
N PRO A 122 -10.08 -10.65 -13.06
CA PRO A 122 -9.42 -11.07 -14.28
C PRO A 122 -7.95 -11.43 -13.98
N SER A 123 -7.46 -12.52 -14.55
CA SER A 123 -6.09 -13.00 -14.34
C SER A 123 -5.54 -13.66 -15.59
N GLU A 124 -4.26 -13.51 -15.83
CA GLU A 124 -3.53 -14.30 -16.83
C GLU A 124 -3.66 -15.80 -16.50
N SER A 125 -3.91 -16.62 -17.55
CA SER A 125 -4.26 -18.05 -17.37
C SER A 125 -3.14 -18.90 -16.79
N GLY A 126 -1.88 -18.57 -17.05
CA GLY A 126 -0.72 -19.29 -16.53
C GLY A 126 -0.52 -19.02 -15.04
N ALA A 127 -0.67 -17.76 -14.62
CA ALA A 127 -0.60 -17.35 -13.21
C ALA A 127 -1.75 -17.97 -12.41
N ASN A 128 -2.99 -17.89 -12.92
CA ASN A 128 -4.16 -18.54 -12.33
C ASN A 128 -3.94 -20.05 -12.15
N SER A 129 -3.50 -20.74 -13.21
CA SER A 129 -3.26 -22.19 -13.16
C SER A 129 -2.16 -22.56 -12.15
N ALA A 130 -1.13 -21.71 -12.03
CA ALA A 130 -0.03 -21.93 -11.08
C ALA A 130 -0.45 -21.67 -9.64
N LYS A 131 -1.31 -20.65 -9.39
CA LYS A 131 -1.88 -20.39 -8.07
C LYS A 131 -2.73 -21.55 -7.58
N SER A 132 -3.50 -22.19 -8.48
CA SER A 132 -4.33 -23.34 -8.09
C SER A 132 -5.20 -23.00 -6.87
N ASN A 133 -5.28 -23.90 -5.87
CA ASN A 133 -5.99 -23.66 -4.61
C ASN A 133 -5.05 -23.22 -3.47
N TYR A 134 -3.83 -22.75 -3.79
CA TYR A 134 -2.85 -22.38 -2.78
C TYR A 134 -3.30 -21.16 -1.96
N PRO A 135 -3.10 -21.19 -0.63
CA PRO A 135 -3.31 -20.01 0.21
C PRO A 135 -2.25 -18.94 -0.06
N LEU A 136 -2.53 -17.72 0.40
CA LEU A 136 -1.52 -16.68 0.50
C LEU A 136 -0.37 -17.14 1.40
N GLY A 137 0.85 -16.69 1.11
CA GLY A 137 2.02 -17.01 1.92
C GLY A 137 3.29 -16.40 1.35
N ILE A 138 4.39 -16.56 2.05
CA ILE A 138 5.70 -16.05 1.63
C ILE A 138 6.50 -17.17 0.99
N VAL A 139 6.83 -17.02 -0.29
CA VAL A 139 7.61 -18.01 -1.06
C VAL A 139 9.08 -17.98 -0.62
N LYS A 140 9.62 -19.12 -0.23
CA LYS A 140 11.02 -19.32 0.18
C LYS A 140 11.82 -20.17 -0.82
N SER A 141 11.15 -21.01 -1.60
CA SER A 141 11.82 -21.87 -2.59
C SER A 141 10.86 -22.34 -3.69
N GLY A 142 11.43 -22.86 -4.78
CA GLY A 142 10.64 -23.41 -5.91
C GLY A 142 9.84 -22.34 -6.66
N THR A 143 10.32 -21.12 -6.70
CA THR A 143 9.62 -19.94 -7.21
C THR A 143 9.31 -20.06 -8.69
N LYS A 144 8.03 -19.81 -9.05
CA LYS A 144 7.58 -19.42 -10.40
C LYS A 144 7.08 -18.01 -10.32
N ASP A 145 7.61 -17.12 -11.12
CA ASP A 145 7.32 -15.70 -11.15
C ASP A 145 6.51 -15.31 -12.37
N PHE A 146 5.50 -14.45 -12.19
CA PHE A 146 4.59 -13.99 -13.24
C PHE A 146 4.64 -12.45 -13.42
N GLY A 147 5.58 -11.78 -12.74
CA GLY A 147 5.81 -10.34 -12.84
C GLY A 147 4.92 -9.46 -11.95
N ARG A 148 3.92 -10.04 -11.25
CA ARG A 148 3.12 -9.39 -10.20
C ARG A 148 2.78 -10.32 -9.04
N CYS A 149 3.03 -11.59 -9.22
CA CYS A 149 2.89 -12.60 -8.18
C CYS A 149 3.88 -13.74 -8.43
N LYS A 150 4.04 -14.57 -7.44
CA LYS A 150 4.83 -15.81 -7.50
C LYS A 150 4.14 -16.94 -6.75
N THR A 151 4.44 -18.15 -7.18
CA THR A 151 4.06 -19.37 -6.46
C THR A 151 5.30 -20.16 -6.12
N GLY A 152 5.23 -20.95 -5.05
CA GLY A 152 6.36 -21.76 -4.59
C GLY A 152 6.05 -22.37 -3.23
N LYS A 153 7.10 -22.70 -2.48
CA LYS A 153 6.98 -23.27 -1.15
C LYS A 153 7.37 -22.28 -0.07
N ASP A 154 6.58 -22.24 1.00
CA ASP A 154 6.90 -21.48 2.22
C ASP A 154 8.07 -22.09 3.01
N ALA A 155 8.38 -21.52 4.16
CA ALA A 155 9.43 -22.03 5.06
C ALA A 155 9.10 -23.42 5.65
N LYS A 156 7.83 -23.85 5.63
CA LYS A 156 7.35 -25.15 6.10
C LYS A 156 7.25 -26.17 4.94
N GLY A 157 7.63 -25.80 3.72
CA GLY A 157 7.55 -26.62 2.51
C GLY A 157 6.16 -26.79 1.92
N LYS A 158 5.17 -25.97 2.35
CA LYS A 158 3.81 -25.95 1.80
C LYS A 158 3.75 -25.06 0.58
N ASP A 159 2.93 -25.45 -0.40
CA ASP A 159 2.70 -24.64 -1.57
C ASP A 159 1.86 -23.41 -1.22
N VAL A 160 2.33 -22.22 -1.65
CA VAL A 160 1.72 -20.93 -1.37
C VAL A 160 1.76 -20.04 -2.61
N PHE A 161 0.90 -19.02 -2.59
CA PHE A 161 0.84 -17.94 -3.54
C PHE A 161 1.24 -16.63 -2.82
N GLU A 162 2.18 -15.89 -3.41
CA GLU A 162 2.65 -14.61 -2.89
C GLU A 162 2.45 -13.51 -3.94
N PRO A 163 1.58 -12.52 -3.69
CA PRO A 163 1.55 -11.30 -4.49
C PRO A 163 2.83 -10.48 -4.27
N TYR A 164 3.18 -9.61 -5.22
CA TYR A 164 4.24 -8.64 -5.03
C TYR A 164 3.87 -7.66 -3.91
N ASN A 165 4.84 -6.96 -3.37
CA ASN A 165 4.67 -6.14 -2.17
C ASN A 165 3.58 -5.08 -2.33
N GLU A 166 3.47 -4.48 -3.52
CA GLU A 166 2.47 -3.47 -3.88
C GLU A 166 1.02 -3.99 -3.98
N TYR A 167 0.80 -5.30 -3.81
CA TYR A 167 -0.53 -5.93 -3.86
C TYR A 167 -0.84 -6.76 -2.61
N LYS A 168 0.08 -6.84 -1.66
CA LYS A 168 -0.10 -7.67 -0.45
C LYS A 168 -1.27 -7.18 0.39
N GLY A 169 -1.38 -5.86 0.56
CA GLY A 169 -2.50 -5.21 1.25
C GLY A 169 -3.83 -5.45 0.54
N ASP A 170 -3.84 -5.31 -0.80
CA ASP A 170 -5.03 -5.56 -1.62
C ASP A 170 -5.58 -6.97 -1.37
N PHE A 171 -4.71 -7.99 -1.45
CA PHE A 171 -5.10 -9.37 -1.18
C PHE A 171 -5.53 -9.59 0.27
N ALA A 172 -4.85 -8.98 1.25
CA ALA A 172 -5.24 -9.05 2.65
C ALA A 172 -6.65 -8.46 2.87
N ARG A 173 -6.94 -7.28 2.28
CA ARG A 173 -8.26 -6.63 2.35
C ARG A 173 -9.36 -7.44 1.66
N ILE A 174 -9.04 -8.21 0.62
CA ILE A 174 -10.00 -9.15 0.01
C ILE A 174 -10.27 -10.32 0.96
N TYR A 175 -9.26 -10.88 1.62
CA TYR A 175 -9.46 -11.97 2.59
C TYR A 175 -10.22 -11.51 3.83
N PHE A 176 -10.00 -10.31 4.33
CA PHE A 176 -10.81 -9.74 5.41
C PHE A 176 -12.26 -9.54 4.98
N TYR A 177 -12.49 -9.06 3.76
CA TYR A 177 -13.82 -8.95 3.19
C TYR A 177 -14.53 -10.30 3.12
N ASP A 178 -13.88 -11.32 2.58
CA ASP A 178 -14.41 -12.68 2.50
C ASP A 178 -14.72 -13.25 3.88
N ALA A 179 -13.86 -13.02 4.87
CA ALA A 179 -14.08 -13.45 6.25
C ALA A 179 -15.30 -12.77 6.90
N VAL A 180 -15.65 -11.55 6.48
CA VAL A 180 -16.85 -10.83 6.94
C VAL A 180 -18.06 -11.29 6.15
N VAL A 181 -18.04 -11.19 4.83
CA VAL A 181 -19.21 -11.36 3.96
C VAL A 181 -19.62 -12.82 3.81
N TYR A 182 -18.63 -13.70 3.77
CA TYR A 182 -18.82 -15.13 3.52
C TYR A 182 -18.53 -16.00 4.75
N TYR A 183 -18.64 -15.46 5.97
CA TYR A 183 -18.36 -16.17 7.22
C TYR A 183 -19.18 -17.46 7.40
N ASN A 184 -20.37 -17.55 6.81
CA ASN A 184 -21.26 -18.70 6.88
C ASN A 184 -21.09 -19.70 5.72
N THR A 185 -20.11 -19.48 4.85
CA THR A 185 -19.78 -20.41 3.77
C THR A 185 -19.26 -21.71 4.35
N ALA A 186 -19.57 -22.83 3.68
CA ALA A 186 -19.09 -24.15 4.08
C ALA A 186 -17.61 -24.34 3.70
N TRP A 187 -16.75 -23.52 4.29
CA TRP A 187 -15.30 -23.55 4.06
C TRP A 187 -14.72 -24.94 4.37
N GLN A 188 -13.87 -25.44 3.50
CA GLN A 188 -13.25 -26.76 3.60
C GLN A 188 -11.86 -26.78 2.94
N ASN A 189 -11.04 -27.75 3.30
CA ASN A 189 -9.76 -27.99 2.62
C ASN A 189 -10.00 -28.47 1.19
N SER A 190 -9.09 -28.13 0.30
CA SER A 190 -9.05 -28.62 -1.08
C SER A 190 -7.90 -29.62 -1.24
N GLY A 191 -8.22 -30.90 -1.11
CA GLY A 191 -7.22 -31.98 -1.08
C GLY A 191 -6.26 -31.78 0.11
N GLN A 192 -4.96 -31.63 -0.17
CA GLN A 192 -3.94 -31.38 0.85
C GLN A 192 -3.77 -29.88 1.17
N VAL A 193 -4.45 -29.01 0.44
CA VAL A 193 -4.38 -27.55 0.66
C VAL A 193 -5.32 -27.16 1.79
N ILE A 194 -4.77 -26.57 2.84
CA ILE A 194 -5.52 -26.15 4.02
C ILE A 194 -6.17 -24.80 3.74
N CYS A 195 -7.49 -24.74 3.91
CA CYS A 195 -8.24 -23.49 3.87
C CYS A 195 -8.03 -22.72 5.18
N PRO A 196 -7.61 -21.45 5.15
CA PRO A 196 -7.44 -20.66 6.39
C PRO A 196 -8.75 -20.17 6.99
N PHE A 197 -9.86 -20.29 6.25
CA PHE A 197 -11.19 -19.95 6.75
C PHE A 197 -11.87 -21.11 7.46
N THR A 198 -12.70 -20.79 8.43
CA THR A 198 -13.57 -21.73 9.14
C THR A 198 -15.04 -21.33 9.05
N LYS A 199 -15.93 -22.26 9.43
CA LYS A 199 -17.37 -21.95 9.53
C LYS A 199 -17.74 -21.15 10.77
N GLU A 200 -16.76 -20.80 11.59
CA GLU A 200 -16.98 -20.01 12.79
C GLU A 200 -17.34 -18.58 12.42
N VAL A 201 -18.39 -18.07 13.06
CA VAL A 201 -18.80 -16.66 12.88
C VAL A 201 -17.65 -15.71 13.22
N TYR A 202 -16.81 -16.12 14.18
CA TYR A 202 -15.66 -15.39 14.65
C TYR A 202 -14.65 -16.36 15.25
N PRO A 203 -13.38 -16.27 14.93
CA PRO A 203 -12.74 -15.24 14.09
C PRO A 203 -12.91 -15.43 12.57
N THR A 204 -13.41 -16.58 12.08
CA THR A 204 -13.50 -17.00 10.67
C THR A 204 -12.14 -17.31 10.06
N ILE A 205 -11.12 -16.44 10.19
CA ILE A 205 -9.71 -16.75 9.92
C ILE A 205 -9.14 -17.36 11.20
N ASN A 206 -8.91 -18.68 11.20
CA ASN A 206 -8.57 -19.43 12.41
C ASN A 206 -7.11 -19.92 12.48
N ASP A 207 -6.27 -19.47 11.56
CA ASP A 207 -4.82 -19.67 11.61
C ASP A 207 -4.17 -18.38 12.12
N PRO A 208 -3.62 -18.33 13.34
CA PRO A 208 -3.05 -17.11 13.92
C PRO A 208 -1.85 -16.57 13.12
N GLU A 209 -0.99 -17.45 12.58
CA GLU A 209 0.16 -17.00 11.77
C GLU A 209 -0.30 -16.40 10.44
N PHE A 210 -1.30 -17.02 9.82
CA PHE A 210 -1.90 -16.51 8.59
C PHE A 210 -2.60 -15.18 8.81
N LEU A 211 -3.37 -15.05 9.89
CA LEU A 211 -4.04 -13.80 10.27
C LEU A 211 -3.03 -12.69 10.54
N GLN A 212 -1.97 -12.98 11.30
CA GLN A 212 -0.91 -12.02 11.58
C GLN A 212 -0.24 -11.53 10.29
N MET A 213 0.07 -12.43 9.37
CA MET A 213 0.62 -12.09 8.05
C MET A 213 -0.31 -11.14 7.28
N LEU A 214 -1.63 -11.39 7.27
CA LEU A 214 -2.59 -10.51 6.60
C LEU A 214 -2.65 -9.12 7.25
N LEU A 215 -2.61 -9.06 8.59
CA LEU A 215 -2.58 -7.77 9.32
C LEU A 215 -1.32 -6.97 9.00
N GLU A 216 -0.17 -7.63 8.94
CA GLU A 216 1.11 -7.03 8.54
C GLU A 216 1.08 -6.56 7.08
N TRP A 217 0.52 -7.34 6.17
CA TRP A 217 0.39 -6.96 4.77
C TRP A 217 -0.51 -5.73 4.60
N ASN A 218 -1.66 -5.71 5.29
CA ASN A 218 -2.58 -4.56 5.27
C ASN A 218 -1.95 -3.28 5.84
N ALA A 219 -1.07 -3.41 6.84
CA ALA A 219 -0.37 -2.27 7.43
C ALA A 219 0.80 -1.76 6.56
N ASN A 220 1.50 -2.67 5.86
CA ASN A 220 2.70 -2.36 5.08
C ASN A 220 2.40 -2.00 3.61
N ASP A 221 1.20 -2.26 3.14
CA ASP A 221 0.72 -1.94 1.80
C ASP A 221 -0.63 -1.20 1.93
N PRO A 222 -0.59 0.13 2.10
CA PRO A 222 -1.76 0.98 2.25
C PRO A 222 -2.69 0.93 1.03
N VAL A 223 -3.93 1.39 1.23
CA VAL A 223 -4.93 1.45 0.15
C VAL A 223 -4.45 2.35 -0.98
N SER A 224 -4.36 1.79 -2.17
CA SER A 224 -3.94 2.47 -3.38
C SER A 224 -5.10 3.25 -4.04
N GLU A 225 -4.76 4.23 -4.87
CA GLU A 225 -5.75 4.92 -5.73
C GLU A 225 -6.47 3.94 -6.65
N TRP A 226 -5.77 2.90 -7.12
CA TRP A 226 -6.39 1.84 -7.92
C TRP A 226 -7.50 1.12 -7.14
N GLU A 227 -7.26 0.71 -5.90
CA GLU A 227 -8.28 0.03 -5.08
C GLU A 227 -9.49 0.94 -4.85
N MET A 228 -9.28 2.22 -4.50
CA MET A 228 -10.36 3.19 -4.32
C MET A 228 -11.16 3.37 -5.62
N THR A 229 -10.48 3.57 -6.75
CA THR A 229 -11.10 3.72 -8.07
C THR A 229 -11.90 2.47 -8.45
N ARG A 230 -11.29 1.29 -8.30
CA ARG A 230 -11.93 0.01 -8.58
C ARG A 230 -13.15 -0.20 -7.68
N GLN A 231 -13.05 0.11 -6.40
CA GLN A 231 -14.16 0.03 -5.44
C GLN A 231 -15.37 0.86 -5.89
N GLU A 232 -15.17 2.10 -6.33
CA GLU A 232 -16.25 2.96 -6.83
C GLU A 232 -16.92 2.34 -8.08
N ARG A 233 -16.11 1.74 -8.97
CA ARG A 233 -16.63 1.07 -10.17
C ARG A 233 -17.43 -0.20 -9.80
N VAL A 234 -16.93 -0.98 -8.85
CA VAL A 234 -17.64 -2.16 -8.32
C VAL A 234 -18.92 -1.74 -7.60
N TYR A 235 -18.88 -0.69 -6.76
CA TYR A 235 -20.06 -0.17 -6.07
C TYR A 235 -21.18 0.26 -7.04
N LYS A 236 -20.82 0.91 -8.15
CA LYS A 236 -21.80 1.25 -9.21
C LYS A 236 -22.51 0.02 -9.76
N LYS A 237 -21.82 -1.13 -9.83
CA LYS A 237 -22.35 -2.38 -10.39
C LYS A 237 -23.01 -3.27 -9.35
N GLN A 238 -22.36 -3.54 -8.21
CA GLN A 238 -22.74 -4.56 -7.22
C GLN A 238 -23.42 -3.98 -5.97
N LYS A 239 -23.39 -2.63 -5.80
CA LYS A 239 -24.06 -1.85 -4.74
C LYS A 239 -23.57 -2.13 -3.32
N ASN A 240 -22.43 -2.78 -3.16
CA ASN A 240 -21.76 -2.95 -1.88
C ASN A 240 -20.29 -2.52 -1.98
N ARG A 241 -19.62 -2.39 -0.84
CA ARG A 241 -18.24 -1.93 -0.73
C ARG A 241 -17.40 -2.95 0.05
N ASN A 242 -16.09 -2.96 -0.20
CA ASN A 242 -15.15 -3.60 0.70
C ASN A 242 -14.79 -2.60 1.82
N PRO A 243 -15.23 -2.82 3.06
CA PRO A 243 -15.05 -1.86 4.15
C PRO A 243 -13.57 -1.70 4.56
N PHE A 244 -12.72 -2.67 4.21
CA PHE A 244 -11.29 -2.62 4.50
C PHE A 244 -10.50 -1.77 3.50
N ILE A 245 -11.14 -1.34 2.39
CA ILE A 245 -10.64 -0.27 1.53
C ILE A 245 -11.05 1.08 2.11
N ASP A 246 -12.30 1.23 2.56
CA ASP A 246 -12.79 2.47 3.15
C ASP A 246 -12.11 2.80 4.49
N TYR A 247 -11.91 1.78 5.33
CA TYR A 247 -11.30 1.88 6.66
C TYR A 247 -10.36 0.68 6.89
N PRO A 248 -9.10 0.73 6.44
CA PRO A 248 -8.14 -0.38 6.59
C PRO A 248 -7.88 -0.78 8.05
N SER A 249 -8.02 0.17 8.98
CA SER A 249 -7.89 -0.03 10.42
C SER A 249 -8.91 -1.01 11.01
N LEU A 250 -10.08 -1.19 10.38
CA LEU A 250 -11.13 -2.13 10.83
C LEU A 250 -10.60 -3.53 11.11
N ALA A 251 -9.61 -4.00 10.35
CA ALA A 251 -9.01 -5.32 10.57
C ALA A 251 -8.43 -5.46 11.98
N ASN A 252 -7.81 -4.40 12.52
CA ASN A 252 -7.24 -4.39 13.86
C ASN A 252 -8.34 -4.43 14.94
N TYR A 253 -9.43 -3.73 14.74
CA TYR A 253 -10.56 -3.71 15.69
C TYR A 253 -11.37 -5.01 15.68
N ILE A 254 -11.27 -5.82 14.63
CA ILE A 254 -11.96 -7.10 14.53
C ILE A 254 -11.09 -8.26 15.04
N TRP A 255 -9.80 -8.31 14.66
CA TRP A 255 -8.97 -9.51 14.84
C TRP A 255 -7.70 -9.32 15.66
N ASN A 256 -7.34 -8.09 16.06
CA ASN A 256 -6.15 -7.89 16.88
C ASN A 256 -6.39 -8.41 18.31
N GLU A 257 -5.38 -9.03 18.90
CA GLU A 257 -5.42 -9.53 20.27
C GLU A 257 -5.68 -8.45 21.33
N ASN A 258 -5.35 -7.20 21.04
CA ASN A 258 -5.58 -6.04 21.91
C ASN A 258 -6.94 -5.36 21.70
N LEU A 259 -8.01 -6.12 21.55
CA LEU A 259 -9.40 -5.62 21.36
C LEU A 259 -9.94 -4.88 22.60
N THR A 260 -9.21 -3.88 23.08
CA THR A 260 -9.60 -3.09 24.28
C THR A 260 -10.38 -1.82 23.92
N THR A 261 -10.26 -1.35 22.68
CA THR A 261 -10.91 -0.12 22.19
C THR A 261 -11.96 -0.43 21.14
N ASN A 262 -13.02 0.35 21.08
CA ASN A 262 -14.03 0.28 20.04
C ASN A 262 -13.60 1.11 18.84
N PHE A 263 -14.02 0.71 17.65
CA PHE A 263 -13.93 1.49 16.43
C PHE A 263 -14.88 2.69 16.52
N LEU A 264 -14.35 3.90 16.34
CA LEU A 264 -15.13 5.14 16.39
C LEU A 264 -15.05 5.84 15.04
N LEU A 265 -16.15 5.91 14.31
CA LEU A 265 -16.23 6.51 12.98
C LEU A 265 -15.70 7.96 12.92
N ALA A 266 -15.86 8.71 14.02
CA ALA A 266 -15.42 10.10 14.08
C ALA A 266 -13.89 10.25 14.23
N GLU A 267 -13.18 9.18 14.56
CA GLU A 267 -11.73 9.16 14.80
C GLU A 267 -10.94 8.50 13.66
N GLU A 268 -11.64 7.91 12.69
CA GLU A 268 -11.03 7.16 11.60
C GLU A 268 -11.12 7.91 10.27
N GLU A 269 -10.04 7.88 9.52
CA GLU A 269 -9.98 8.47 8.19
C GLU A 269 -10.66 7.57 7.16
N LEU A 270 -11.62 8.14 6.44
CA LEU A 270 -12.30 7.45 5.34
C LEU A 270 -11.49 7.60 4.05
N HIS A 271 -11.02 6.49 3.51
CA HIS A 271 -10.29 6.45 2.24
C HIS A 271 -11.27 6.53 1.05
N VAL A 272 -11.45 7.72 0.52
CA VAL A 272 -12.29 7.99 -0.65
C VAL A 272 -11.56 8.86 -1.66
N ILE A 273 -11.85 8.67 -2.94
CA ILE A 273 -11.39 9.59 -3.97
C ILE A 273 -12.16 10.90 -3.82
N THR A 274 -11.48 11.97 -3.42
CA THR A 274 -12.04 13.32 -3.49
C THR A 274 -12.05 13.78 -4.94
N PRO A 275 -13.17 14.35 -5.45
CA PRO A 275 -13.15 14.97 -6.77
C PRO A 275 -12.14 16.12 -6.75
N VAL A 276 -11.12 16.05 -7.57
CA VAL A 276 -10.32 17.25 -7.89
C VAL A 276 -11.15 18.14 -8.80
N ASP A 277 -11.24 19.43 -8.49
CA ASP A 277 -11.84 20.41 -9.38
C ASP A 277 -11.16 20.33 -10.77
N PRO A 278 -11.93 20.45 -11.86
CA PRO A 278 -11.38 20.32 -13.21
C PRO A 278 -10.31 21.40 -13.44
N VAL A 279 -9.06 20.97 -13.55
CA VAL A 279 -8.00 21.80 -14.13
C VAL A 279 -8.26 21.96 -15.63
N ASP A 280 -8.00 23.14 -16.16
CA ASP A 280 -8.12 23.45 -17.58
C ASP A 280 -7.33 22.46 -18.45
N PRO A 281 -7.81 22.09 -19.63
CA PRO A 281 -7.16 21.06 -20.46
C PRO A 281 -5.79 21.53 -20.90
N VAL A 282 -4.75 20.82 -20.46
CA VAL A 282 -3.41 20.88 -21.05
C VAL A 282 -3.35 20.01 -22.29
N ASP A 283 -2.61 20.47 -23.30
CA ASP A 283 -2.40 19.78 -24.57
C ASP A 283 -1.80 18.36 -24.36
N PRO A 284 -2.10 17.40 -25.25
CA PRO A 284 -1.70 16.01 -25.08
C PRO A 284 -0.18 15.85 -25.12
N VAL A 285 0.39 15.33 -24.03
CA VAL A 285 1.79 14.86 -23.97
C VAL A 285 1.85 13.38 -24.37
N ASP A 286 2.91 13.01 -25.08
CA ASP A 286 3.18 11.63 -25.50
C ASP A 286 3.34 10.68 -24.28
N PRO A 287 2.99 9.39 -24.43
CA PRO A 287 2.95 8.45 -23.31
C PRO A 287 4.34 8.19 -22.73
N ILE A 288 4.48 8.50 -21.44
CA ILE A 288 5.64 8.14 -20.61
C ILE A 288 5.38 6.75 -20.01
N ASP A 289 6.39 5.87 -20.04
CA ASP A 289 6.33 4.56 -19.36
C ASP A 289 6.08 4.76 -17.86
N PRO A 290 5.15 3.99 -17.25
CA PRO A 290 4.82 4.17 -15.84
C PRO A 290 5.98 3.76 -14.94
N VAL A 291 6.52 4.72 -14.20
CA VAL A 291 7.30 4.47 -13.00
C VAL A 291 6.31 4.26 -11.86
N ASP A 292 6.47 3.17 -11.09
CA ASP A 292 5.60 2.84 -9.99
C ASP A 292 5.58 3.98 -8.94
N PRO A 293 4.39 4.44 -8.49
CA PRO A 293 4.33 5.50 -7.49
C PRO A 293 4.86 5.01 -6.15
N ILE A 294 5.87 5.68 -5.63
CA ILE A 294 6.36 5.47 -4.29
C ILE A 294 5.30 5.90 -3.29
N VAL A 295 4.89 4.98 -2.43
CA VAL A 295 3.85 5.22 -1.42
C VAL A 295 4.38 6.21 -0.38
N VAL A 296 3.74 7.38 -0.30
CA VAL A 296 4.05 8.44 0.66
C VAL A 296 3.25 8.17 1.94
N HIS A 297 3.92 7.80 3.03
CA HIS A 297 3.32 7.55 4.34
C HIS A 297 3.00 8.85 5.08
N GLY A 298 2.07 8.84 6.05
CA GLY A 298 1.69 10.00 6.88
C GLY A 298 2.85 10.67 7.64
N ASP A 299 3.96 9.98 7.83
CA ASP A 299 5.20 10.49 8.42
C ASP A 299 6.18 11.08 7.38
N THR A 300 5.77 11.21 6.14
CA THR A 300 6.58 11.78 5.06
C THR A 300 6.78 13.27 5.28
N VAL A 301 8.03 13.68 5.34
CA VAL A 301 8.43 15.08 5.44
C VAL A 301 9.04 15.64 4.16
N PHE A 302 9.41 14.76 3.22
CA PHE A 302 9.92 15.16 1.91
C PHE A 302 9.81 14.00 0.91
N TYR A 303 9.45 14.32 -0.34
CA TYR A 303 9.43 13.37 -1.45
C TYR A 303 9.86 14.08 -2.74
N GLU A 304 10.81 13.47 -3.47
CA GLU A 304 11.28 13.91 -4.78
C GLU A 304 11.27 12.71 -5.73
N PRO A 305 10.32 12.64 -6.68
CA PRO A 305 10.19 11.54 -7.64
C PRO A 305 11.03 11.70 -8.90
N PHE A 306 11.67 12.85 -9.12
CA PHE A 306 12.39 13.20 -10.35
C PHE A 306 11.57 13.12 -11.65
N ASP A 307 10.24 13.25 -11.59
CA ASP A 307 9.33 13.18 -12.74
C ASP A 307 9.64 14.26 -13.78
N ASP A 308 10.21 15.41 -13.37
CA ASP A 308 10.68 16.48 -14.24
C ASP A 308 11.97 16.12 -15.01
N CYS A 309 12.62 14.99 -14.69
CA CYS A 309 13.76 14.43 -15.40
C CYS A 309 13.34 13.56 -16.61
N SER A 310 12.24 13.90 -17.27
CA SER A 310 11.59 13.13 -18.34
C SER A 310 12.37 13.10 -19.66
N GLU A 311 13.27 14.05 -19.89
CA GLU A 311 14.07 14.12 -21.11
C GLU A 311 15.37 13.30 -21.01
N GLY A 312 16.14 13.30 -22.10
CA GLY A 312 17.39 12.53 -22.21
C GLY A 312 17.14 11.06 -22.55
N ASN A 313 18.17 10.24 -22.43
CA ASN A 313 18.02 8.81 -22.63
C ASN A 313 17.54 8.13 -21.34
N SER A 314 16.69 7.14 -21.50
CA SER A 314 16.20 6.31 -20.39
C SER A 314 17.33 5.80 -19.47
N TYR A 315 17.02 5.68 -18.20
CA TYR A 315 17.89 5.05 -17.17
C TYR A 315 18.26 3.58 -17.48
N ASN A 316 17.64 2.98 -18.49
CA ASN A 316 18.02 1.67 -19.04
C ASN A 316 18.84 1.77 -20.32
N SER A 317 19.41 2.95 -20.62
CA SER A 317 20.21 3.20 -21.82
C SER A 317 21.53 3.89 -21.48
N SER A 318 22.59 3.52 -22.19
CA SER A 318 23.90 4.13 -22.08
C SER A 318 24.11 5.39 -22.94
N GLY A 319 23.06 5.92 -23.57
CA GLY A 319 23.14 7.06 -24.50
C GLY A 319 23.41 8.41 -23.81
N SER A 320 23.34 9.48 -24.61
CA SER A 320 23.58 10.86 -24.14
C SER A 320 22.45 11.34 -23.22
N SER A 321 22.82 12.10 -22.21
CA SER A 321 21.89 12.64 -21.22
C SER A 321 21.75 14.15 -21.40
N LYS A 322 20.58 14.69 -21.10
CA LYS A 322 20.34 16.14 -21.06
C LYS A 322 20.69 16.67 -19.67
N THR A 323 21.40 17.78 -19.57
CA THR A 323 21.71 18.40 -18.27
C THR A 323 20.44 18.76 -17.53
N TRP A 324 20.43 18.49 -16.22
CA TRP A 324 19.38 18.89 -15.30
C TRP A 324 19.92 19.91 -14.30
N ASN A 325 19.14 20.93 -13.98
CA ASN A 325 19.56 22.05 -13.15
C ASN A 325 18.87 22.10 -11.77
N GLY A 326 18.15 21.06 -11.41
CA GLY A 326 17.34 21.01 -10.18
C GLY A 326 15.94 21.55 -10.41
N ASN A 327 15.15 21.52 -9.34
CA ASN A 327 13.78 22.01 -9.25
C ASN A 327 13.54 22.65 -7.87
N ASP A 328 12.28 22.90 -7.48
CA ASP A 328 11.95 23.51 -6.18
C ASP A 328 12.35 22.63 -4.98
N ASN A 329 12.39 21.31 -5.16
CA ASN A 329 12.81 20.36 -4.13
C ASN A 329 14.32 20.15 -4.08
N ILE A 330 15.01 20.31 -5.22
CA ILE A 330 16.46 20.09 -5.37
C ILE A 330 17.14 21.41 -5.78
N VAL A 331 17.68 22.10 -4.81
CA VAL A 331 18.19 23.47 -4.94
C VAL A 331 19.63 23.57 -5.43
N SER A 332 20.36 22.46 -5.40
CA SER A 332 21.74 22.41 -5.90
C SER A 332 22.03 21.06 -6.56
N VAL A 333 22.73 21.09 -7.69
CA VAL A 333 23.11 19.91 -8.45
C VAL A 333 24.56 19.99 -8.93
N SER A 334 25.23 18.87 -9.03
CA SER A 334 26.53 18.74 -9.66
C SER A 334 26.57 17.51 -10.57
N ASN A 335 26.98 17.71 -11.84
CA ASN A 335 26.99 16.66 -12.85
C ASN A 335 25.71 15.81 -12.85
N ALA A 336 24.55 16.46 -12.85
CA ALA A 336 23.23 15.84 -12.87
C ALA A 336 22.59 15.95 -14.26
N TYR A 337 21.89 14.91 -14.68
CA TYR A 337 21.33 14.80 -16.02
C TYR A 337 19.98 14.10 -15.98
N GLN A 338 19.08 14.52 -16.84
CA GLN A 338 17.78 13.86 -17.03
C GLN A 338 17.97 12.48 -17.67
N ALA A 339 17.21 11.50 -17.23
CA ALA A 339 17.34 10.11 -17.67
C ALA A 339 15.98 9.40 -17.87
N GLY A 340 14.97 10.12 -18.42
CA GLY A 340 13.67 9.55 -18.77
C GLY A 340 12.85 9.10 -17.55
N GLY A 341 12.69 9.98 -16.56
CA GLY A 341 11.96 9.73 -15.32
C GLY A 341 12.85 9.48 -14.09
N ALA A 342 14.17 9.57 -14.24
CA ALA A 342 15.13 9.48 -13.15
C ALA A 342 16.25 10.51 -13.34
N VAL A 343 17.00 10.83 -12.29
CA VAL A 343 18.21 11.64 -12.39
C VAL A 343 19.44 10.76 -12.50
N LYS A 344 20.27 11.01 -13.48
CA LYS A 344 21.60 10.43 -13.58
C LYS A 344 22.61 11.34 -12.90
N LEU A 345 23.32 10.87 -11.91
CA LEU A 345 24.41 11.56 -11.24
C LEU A 345 25.78 11.08 -11.77
N GLY A 346 26.66 12.06 -12.01
CA GLY A 346 28.05 11.81 -12.39
C GLY A 346 28.28 11.50 -13.87
N THR A 347 29.55 11.43 -14.23
CA THR A 347 30.06 11.08 -15.56
C THR A 347 31.07 9.92 -15.50
N GLY A 348 31.62 9.51 -16.64
CA GLY A 348 32.67 8.48 -16.68
C GLY A 348 33.95 8.86 -15.91
N SER A 349 34.11 10.13 -15.50
CA SER A 349 35.32 10.65 -14.84
C SER A 349 35.04 11.59 -13.65
N LYS A 350 33.79 11.91 -13.36
CA LYS A 350 33.41 12.83 -12.28
C LYS A 350 32.25 12.27 -11.48
N THR A 351 32.28 12.54 -10.18
CA THR A 351 31.13 12.34 -9.28
C THR A 351 30.01 13.31 -9.60
N GLY A 352 28.79 12.97 -9.20
CA GLY A 352 27.62 13.85 -9.28
C GLY A 352 26.86 13.86 -7.98
N GLY A 353 26.03 14.86 -7.78
CA GLY A 353 25.25 14.98 -6.55
C GLY A 353 24.09 15.95 -6.67
N VAL A 354 23.20 15.87 -5.68
CA VAL A 354 22.05 16.74 -5.48
C VAL A 354 21.96 17.16 -4.02
N THR A 355 21.43 18.38 -3.78
CA THR A 355 21.11 18.89 -2.44
C THR A 355 19.64 19.26 -2.39
N THR A 356 18.90 18.76 -1.42
CA THR A 356 17.48 19.10 -1.24
C THR A 356 17.31 20.54 -0.75
N ALA A 357 16.12 21.11 -0.99
CA ALA A 357 15.65 22.26 -0.24
C ALA A 357 15.56 21.93 1.25
N ASN A 358 15.38 22.95 2.08
CA ASN A 358 15.16 22.74 3.52
C ASN A 358 13.86 21.94 3.73
N ILE A 359 14.00 20.78 4.36
CA ILE A 359 12.89 19.85 4.60
C ILE A 359 12.01 20.38 5.74
N PRO A 360 10.67 20.39 5.63
CA PRO A 360 9.75 20.79 6.69
C PRO A 360 9.73 19.74 7.81
N PHE A 361 10.70 19.83 8.71
CA PHE A 361 10.94 18.91 9.82
C PHE A 361 11.23 19.69 11.09
N ASP A 362 10.71 19.24 12.24
CA ASP A 362 10.81 19.93 13.54
C ASP A 362 11.97 19.44 14.42
N GLY A 363 12.76 18.51 13.89
CA GLY A 363 13.89 17.88 14.60
C GLY A 363 13.56 16.46 15.11
N GLY A 364 14.60 15.66 15.35
CA GLY A 364 14.48 14.26 15.80
C GLY A 364 15.22 13.26 14.94
N THR A 365 14.60 12.13 14.65
CA THR A 365 15.16 11.08 13.77
C THR A 365 14.53 11.16 12.39
N LEU A 366 15.38 11.16 11.34
CA LEU A 366 14.99 11.06 9.95
C LEU A 366 15.39 9.69 9.37
N ILE A 367 14.48 9.12 8.58
CA ILE A 367 14.72 7.93 7.76
C ILE A 367 14.74 8.41 6.30
N VAL A 368 15.90 8.27 5.65
CA VAL A 368 16.10 8.65 4.25
C VAL A 368 16.12 7.39 3.39
N LYS A 369 15.18 7.27 2.49
CA LYS A 369 15.08 6.19 1.50
C LYS A 369 15.41 6.74 0.13
N ILE A 370 16.23 6.02 -0.64
CA ILE A 370 16.67 6.41 -1.98
C ILE A 370 16.56 5.19 -2.88
N TRP A 371 15.86 5.33 -4.00
CA TRP A 371 15.80 4.32 -5.05
C TRP A 371 16.94 4.57 -6.03
N VAL A 372 17.91 3.66 -6.06
CA VAL A 372 19.19 3.84 -6.78
C VAL A 372 19.55 2.61 -7.59
N LYS A 373 20.22 2.83 -8.72
CA LYS A 373 20.95 1.79 -9.48
C LYS A 373 22.18 2.32 -10.18
N GLY A 374 23.10 1.44 -10.49
CA GLY A 374 24.31 1.74 -11.22
C GLY A 374 24.04 2.06 -12.71
N TRP A 375 25.06 2.52 -13.37
CA TRP A 375 25.13 2.63 -14.83
C TRP A 375 25.13 1.22 -15.45
N THR A 376 25.95 0.90 -16.44
CA THR A 376 26.11 -0.47 -16.95
C THR A 376 26.60 -1.46 -15.88
N THR A 377 27.26 -0.95 -14.85
CA THR A 377 27.71 -1.65 -13.64
C THR A 377 27.57 -0.73 -12.45
N VAL A 378 27.69 -1.26 -11.24
CA VAL A 378 27.81 -0.43 -10.03
C VAL A 378 29.21 0.19 -10.01
N GLU A 379 29.28 1.52 -10.07
CA GLU A 379 30.54 2.26 -10.18
C GLU A 379 30.96 2.96 -8.88
N GLY A 380 30.30 2.69 -7.76
CA GLY A 380 30.59 3.28 -6.45
C GLY A 380 29.44 3.09 -5.47
N THR A 381 29.38 3.97 -4.49
CA THR A 381 28.35 4.03 -3.45
C THR A 381 27.74 5.43 -3.43
N LEU A 382 26.66 5.63 -2.69
CA LEU A 382 26.12 6.96 -2.38
C LEU A 382 26.59 7.42 -1.01
N GLY A 383 27.20 8.60 -0.94
CA GLY A 383 27.35 9.34 0.31
C GLY A 383 26.11 10.19 0.54
N VAL A 384 25.51 10.10 1.71
CA VAL A 384 24.34 10.88 2.13
C VAL A 384 24.70 11.62 3.40
N SER A 385 24.54 12.93 3.38
CA SER A 385 24.85 13.81 4.52
C SER A 385 23.64 14.63 4.94
N VAL A 386 23.38 14.68 6.24
CA VAL A 386 22.32 15.47 6.87
C VAL A 386 22.91 16.16 8.08
N ASP A 387 22.91 17.49 8.08
CA ASP A 387 23.44 18.31 9.18
C ASP A 387 24.82 17.85 9.72
N GLY A 388 25.77 17.64 8.79
CA GLY A 388 27.13 17.20 9.12
C GLY A 388 27.29 15.71 9.49
N GLN A 389 26.21 14.96 9.64
CA GLN A 389 26.22 13.51 9.78
C GLN A 389 26.32 12.90 8.38
N SER A 390 27.34 12.09 8.11
CA SER A 390 27.51 11.43 6.81
C SER A 390 27.38 9.91 6.95
N LYS A 391 26.64 9.29 6.03
CA LYS A 391 26.49 7.83 5.91
C LYS A 391 26.73 7.41 4.46
N THR A 392 27.07 6.15 4.28
CA THR A 392 27.28 5.56 2.95
C THR A 392 26.24 4.49 2.70
N ALA A 393 25.55 4.58 1.58
CA ALA A 393 24.65 3.55 1.06
C ALA A 393 25.37 2.73 -0.02
N THR A 394 25.30 1.41 0.11
CA THR A 394 25.75 0.45 -0.92
C THR A 394 24.52 -0.13 -1.61
N TYR A 395 24.64 -0.41 -2.89
CA TYR A 395 23.60 -1.01 -3.73
C TYR A 395 24.25 -1.98 -4.74
N SER A 396 23.46 -2.90 -5.26
CA SER A 396 23.89 -3.93 -6.22
C SER A 396 23.21 -3.82 -7.58
N ALA A 397 22.04 -3.16 -7.64
CA ALA A 397 21.28 -2.95 -8.86
C ALA A 397 22.07 -2.13 -9.90
N LYS A 398 21.92 -2.47 -11.17
CA LYS A 398 22.59 -1.85 -12.32
C LYS A 398 21.61 -1.68 -13.49
N MET A 399 22.08 -1.16 -14.62
CA MET A 399 21.26 -1.02 -15.84
C MET A 399 20.51 -2.33 -16.17
N ASN A 400 19.24 -2.23 -16.46
CA ASN A 400 18.25 -3.27 -16.69
C ASN A 400 17.77 -4.04 -15.43
N ASP A 401 18.31 -3.77 -14.25
CA ASP A 401 17.70 -4.19 -13.00
C ASP A 401 16.67 -3.12 -12.56
N ASP A 402 15.75 -3.48 -11.68
CA ASP A 402 14.90 -2.52 -10.98
C ASP A 402 15.74 -1.62 -10.06
N PHE A 403 15.19 -0.46 -9.68
CA PHE A 403 15.85 0.37 -8.68
C PHE A 403 15.85 -0.33 -7.31
N GLU A 404 16.98 -0.31 -6.64
CA GLU A 404 17.15 -0.86 -5.29
C GLU A 404 16.90 0.23 -4.25
N GLU A 405 16.02 -0.04 -3.28
CA GLU A 405 15.81 0.85 -2.14
C GLU A 405 16.97 0.72 -1.16
N VAL A 406 17.62 1.84 -0.85
CA VAL A 406 18.57 1.96 0.26
C VAL A 406 18.00 2.85 1.33
N THR A 407 18.10 2.43 2.60
CA THR A 407 17.53 3.13 3.75
C THR A 407 18.63 3.54 4.72
N LEU A 408 18.64 4.82 5.12
CA LEU A 408 19.60 5.41 6.06
C LEU A 408 18.85 6.19 7.15
N THR A 409 19.15 5.93 8.43
CA THR A 409 18.54 6.62 9.57
C THR A 409 19.51 7.63 10.16
N PHE A 410 19.10 8.88 10.37
CA PHE A 410 19.86 9.96 10.99
C PHE A 410 19.17 10.39 12.28
N THR A 411 19.86 10.33 13.40
CA THR A 411 19.31 10.68 14.73
C THR A 411 19.76 12.07 15.15
N ASN A 412 18.99 12.73 16.05
CA ASN A 412 19.29 14.06 16.54
C ASN A 412 19.49 15.11 15.42
N VAL A 413 18.72 15.00 14.36
CA VAL A 413 18.73 15.95 13.26
C VAL A 413 18.00 17.22 13.72
N PRO A 414 18.56 18.44 13.50
CA PRO A 414 17.89 19.69 13.85
C PRO A 414 16.67 19.95 12.95
N ALA A 415 15.91 20.98 13.29
CA ALA A 415 14.79 21.42 12.49
C ALA A 415 15.25 21.96 11.12
N ARG A 416 14.43 21.69 10.08
CA ARG A 416 14.62 22.19 8.71
C ARG A 416 15.97 21.83 8.06
N PRO A 417 16.42 20.58 8.13
CA PRO A 417 17.67 20.17 7.51
C PRO A 417 17.57 20.17 5.97
N SER A 418 18.73 20.20 5.30
CA SER A 418 18.88 19.76 3.92
C SER A 418 19.61 18.43 3.86
N ILE A 419 19.48 17.71 2.76
CA ILE A 419 20.16 16.44 2.52
C ILE A 419 21.05 16.58 1.30
N ASP A 420 22.33 16.25 1.46
CA ASP A 420 23.30 16.14 0.35
C ASP A 420 23.46 14.67 -0.02
N ILE A 421 23.29 14.37 -1.30
CA ILE A 421 23.47 13.03 -1.86
C ILE A 421 24.52 13.12 -2.96
N MET A 422 25.60 12.36 -2.84
CA MET A 422 26.70 12.35 -3.81
C MET A 422 27.17 10.95 -4.16
N THR A 423 27.52 10.72 -5.42
CA THR A 423 28.23 9.49 -5.80
C THR A 423 29.66 9.50 -5.24
N SER A 424 30.13 8.38 -4.72
CA SER A 424 31.51 8.26 -4.25
C SER A 424 32.52 8.10 -5.39
N SER A 425 32.06 7.67 -6.56
CA SER A 425 32.88 7.52 -7.76
C SER A 425 32.14 8.12 -8.96
N LYS A 426 31.85 7.33 -9.99
CA LYS A 426 31.37 7.83 -11.28
C LYS A 426 29.85 8.07 -11.27
N ARG A 427 29.09 7.13 -11.81
CA ARG A 427 27.68 7.31 -12.20
C ARG A 427 26.74 6.40 -11.42
N CYS A 428 25.57 6.93 -11.11
CA CYS A 428 24.38 6.16 -10.77
C CYS A 428 23.13 6.84 -11.32
N PHE A 429 22.00 6.16 -11.25
CA PHE A 429 20.68 6.72 -11.42
C PHE A 429 19.98 6.74 -10.07
N ILE A 430 19.21 7.78 -9.81
CA ILE A 430 18.28 7.87 -8.68
C ILE A 430 16.90 8.13 -9.24
N ASP A 431 15.93 7.31 -8.86
CA ASP A 431 14.55 7.38 -9.27
C ASP A 431 13.74 8.25 -8.30
N ALA A 432 13.96 8.07 -7.00
CA ALA A 432 13.30 8.90 -6.01
C ALA A 432 14.08 9.04 -4.71
N ILE A 433 13.72 10.09 -3.94
CA ILE A 433 14.15 10.32 -2.56
C ILE A 433 12.90 10.50 -1.70
N LEU A 434 12.73 9.66 -0.71
CA LEU A 434 11.67 9.75 0.29
C LEU A 434 12.29 9.95 1.67
N VAL A 435 11.81 10.96 2.41
CA VAL A 435 12.27 11.21 3.78
C VAL A 435 11.09 11.12 4.73
N LEU A 436 11.23 10.25 5.71
CA LEU A 436 10.24 10.02 6.75
C LEU A 436 10.75 10.58 8.08
N LYS A 437 9.84 11.14 8.88
CA LYS A 437 10.06 11.35 10.31
C LYS A 437 9.84 10.00 10.99
N GLU A 438 10.80 9.55 11.81
CA GLU A 438 10.53 8.43 12.70
C GLU A 438 9.40 8.84 13.65
N ALA A 439 8.36 8.03 13.75
CA ALA A 439 7.29 8.28 14.68
C ALA A 439 7.88 8.47 16.06
N ASP A 440 7.52 9.56 16.77
CA ASP A 440 7.88 9.70 18.17
C ASP A 440 7.33 8.46 18.85
N GLU A 441 8.20 7.49 19.14
CA GLU A 441 7.81 6.37 19.97
C GLU A 441 7.22 6.95 21.24
N THR A 442 5.91 6.95 21.36
CA THR A 442 5.28 7.12 22.66
C THR A 442 5.86 5.99 23.49
N PRO A 443 6.66 6.28 24.51
CA PRO A 443 7.31 5.21 25.26
C PRO A 443 6.22 4.32 25.85
N THR A 444 6.00 3.14 25.27
CA THR A 444 5.18 2.09 25.86
C THR A 444 5.89 1.47 27.08
N GLY A 445 7.05 2.00 27.44
CA GLY A 445 7.86 1.60 28.58
C GLY A 445 7.57 2.41 29.82
N ILE A 446 7.29 1.73 30.94
CA ILE A 446 7.28 2.29 32.28
C ILE A 446 8.71 2.72 32.61
N GLN A 447 8.98 4.05 32.63
CA GLN A 447 10.25 4.59 33.10
C GLN A 447 10.18 4.76 34.62
N PRO A 448 11.08 4.17 35.43
CA PRO A 448 11.16 4.47 36.84
C PRO A 448 11.76 5.87 37.03
N LEU A 449 11.03 6.76 37.69
CA LEU A 449 11.58 8.04 38.14
C LEU A 449 12.60 7.78 39.24
N HIS A 450 13.90 7.88 38.93
CA HIS A 450 14.96 7.99 39.93
C HIS A 450 14.97 9.42 40.46
N GLY A 451 14.73 9.54 41.75
CA GLY A 451 14.75 10.70 42.62
C GLY A 451 15.34 11.99 42.07
N GLN A 452 14.47 12.88 41.60
CA GLN A 452 14.65 14.30 41.72
C GLN A 452 13.38 14.90 42.31
N THR A 453 13.52 15.46 43.50
CA THR A 453 12.54 16.30 44.14
C THR A 453 12.50 17.64 43.42
N ASP A 454 11.64 17.77 42.41
CA ASP A 454 11.21 19.08 41.93
C ASP A 454 9.70 19.14 41.97
N THR A 455 9.20 19.85 42.95
CA THR A 455 7.82 20.25 43.14
C THR A 455 7.38 21.17 42.02
N LYS A 456 6.73 20.63 41.00
CA LYS A 456 5.82 21.37 40.10
C LYS A 456 4.50 20.63 40.03
N ASP A 457 3.42 21.37 40.28
CA ASP A 457 2.02 20.92 40.33
C ASP A 457 1.61 20.13 39.05
N GLY A 458 1.89 18.84 39.03
CA GLY A 458 1.41 17.92 38.01
C GLY A 458 0.07 17.30 38.45
N LEU A 459 -0.90 17.24 37.55
CA LEU A 459 -2.16 16.54 37.77
C LEU A 459 -1.95 15.05 37.57
N TYR A 460 -2.14 14.26 38.62
CA TYR A 460 -2.09 12.79 38.58
C TYR A 460 -3.50 12.23 38.29
N TYR A 461 -3.54 11.18 37.49
CA TYR A 461 -4.75 10.41 37.24
C TYR A 461 -4.46 8.94 37.49
N ASP A 462 -5.43 8.19 37.99
CA ASP A 462 -5.36 6.73 38.01
C ASP A 462 -5.58 6.14 36.61
N LEU A 463 -5.40 4.83 36.46
CA LEU A 463 -5.54 4.15 35.14
C LEU A 463 -6.99 4.14 34.61
N THR A 464 -7.97 4.57 35.40
CA THR A 464 -9.36 4.73 34.98
C THR A 464 -9.67 6.16 34.50
N GLY A 465 -8.63 7.05 34.47
CA GLY A 465 -8.78 8.45 34.08
C GLY A 465 -9.32 9.38 35.21
N ARG A 466 -9.47 8.85 36.42
CA ARG A 466 -9.94 9.65 37.57
C ARG A 466 -8.80 10.46 38.14
N ARG A 467 -8.98 11.77 38.28
CA ARG A 467 -8.00 12.68 38.89
C ARG A 467 -7.72 12.31 40.36
N VAL A 468 -6.45 12.17 40.69
CA VAL A 468 -5.99 11.98 42.08
C VAL A 468 -5.67 13.35 42.64
N THR A 469 -6.42 13.78 43.64
CA THR A 469 -6.38 15.16 44.19
C THR A 469 -5.28 15.39 45.23
N ALA A 470 -4.50 14.35 45.54
CA ALA A 470 -3.32 14.43 46.41
C ALA A 470 -2.18 13.67 45.74
N GLN A 471 -0.92 14.04 46.07
CA GLN A 471 0.21 13.24 45.63
C GLN A 471 -0.02 11.78 46.02
N PRO A 472 0.12 10.80 45.06
CA PRO A 472 -0.16 9.42 45.38
C PRO A 472 0.71 8.94 46.52
N MET A 473 0.10 8.58 47.63
CA MET A 473 0.81 8.11 48.81
C MET A 473 1.12 6.61 48.77
N ARG A 474 0.68 5.92 47.72
CA ARG A 474 0.90 4.46 47.55
C ARG A 474 1.73 4.19 46.30
N PRO A 475 2.64 3.21 46.36
CA PRO A 475 3.29 2.70 45.17
C PRO A 475 2.22 2.22 44.15
N GLY A 476 2.38 2.60 42.92
CA GLY A 476 1.40 2.25 41.89
C GLY A 476 1.65 2.94 40.54
N LEU A 477 0.89 2.52 39.52
CA LEU A 477 0.96 3.11 38.21
C LEU A 477 -0.08 4.23 38.05
N TYR A 478 0.37 5.41 37.63
CA TYR A 478 -0.44 6.62 37.47
C TYR A 478 -0.20 7.26 36.10
N ILE A 479 -1.04 8.22 35.74
CA ILE A 479 -0.86 9.09 34.57
C ILE A 479 -0.53 10.48 35.08
N LEU A 480 0.62 11.01 34.69
CA LEU A 480 1.08 12.38 34.98
C LEU A 480 1.37 13.09 33.65
N ASN A 481 0.67 14.17 33.37
CA ASN A 481 0.80 14.94 32.12
C ASN A 481 0.70 14.05 30.84
N GLY A 482 -0.29 13.13 30.84
CA GLY A 482 -0.54 12.22 29.72
C GLY A 482 0.42 11.03 29.63
N ARG A 483 1.38 10.87 30.57
CA ARG A 483 2.37 9.77 30.57
C ARG A 483 2.15 8.83 31.74
N LYS A 484 2.34 7.53 31.52
CA LYS A 484 2.33 6.52 32.59
C LYS A 484 3.58 6.66 33.46
N VAL A 485 3.42 6.81 34.79
CA VAL A 485 4.51 6.90 35.76
C VAL A 485 4.31 5.85 36.85
N LEU A 486 5.37 5.15 37.23
CA LEU A 486 5.36 4.22 38.34
C LEU A 486 5.92 4.94 39.59
N LEU A 487 5.08 5.15 40.59
CA LEU A 487 5.53 5.60 41.91
C LEU A 487 5.88 4.35 42.75
N ARG A 488 7.06 4.34 43.30
CA ARG A 488 7.60 3.28 44.17
C ARG A 488 7.53 3.68 45.65
#